data_f9279c163d16d31bc954d0edeb5da8fd
#
_entry.id   f9279c163d16d31bc954d0edeb5da8fd
#
_cell.length_a   1.000
_cell.length_b   1.000
_cell.length_c   1.000
_cell.angle_alpha   90.00
_cell.angle_beta   90.00
_cell.angle_gamma   90.00
#
_symmetry.space_group_name_H-M   'P 1'
#
loop_
_entity.id
_entity.type
_entity.pdbx_description
1 polymer ?
#
loop_
_entity_poly.entity_id
_entity_poly.type
_entity_poly.pdbx_seq_one_letter_code
_entity_poly.pdbx_strand_id
1 'polypeptide(L)'
;MIEVQDLYFTYPSGVEALRGISLTINDGEFVAIMGENGAGKTTLVKHFNGLLKPTKGRVLVNGVDTRDVSVAALSRKVGFVFQNPDHQLFSETVKEEIAFALKNFGFSREVIERRVAWALNLLGLTQYEKTSPFMLSGGERKRVALASVLAWDPEILILDEPTIGQDYRQKENLRQFILQMKAQGKTIVVVTHDVEFVAECNPRVLLMRGGKIVADGEARKVLTDLEILNLASIIPPQVTQIFLNLSDMGFPKDVIDLYEAKEFLLKALRRKLNEHV
;
A
#
# COMPACT_ATOMS: atom_id res chain seq x y z
N MET A 1 -15.90 -1.68 -1.42
CA MET A 1 -15.96 -0.86 -0.18
C MET A 1 -15.56 -1.70 1.03
N ILE A 2 -14.76 -1.15 1.95
CA ILE A 2 -14.41 -1.76 3.24
C ILE A 2 -14.96 -0.87 4.36
N GLU A 3 -15.71 -1.45 5.28
CA GLU A 3 -16.23 -0.76 6.46
C GLU A 3 -15.72 -1.45 7.72
N VAL A 4 -15.14 -0.69 8.62
CA VAL A 4 -14.65 -1.14 9.93
C VAL A 4 -15.43 -0.42 11.00
N GLN A 5 -16.02 -1.17 11.94
CA GLN A 5 -16.91 -0.63 12.96
C GLN A 5 -16.47 -1.12 14.32
N ASP A 6 -15.95 -0.21 15.14
CA ASP A 6 -15.51 -0.42 16.53
C ASP A 6 -14.61 -1.67 16.69
N LEU A 7 -13.60 -1.78 15.82
CA LEU A 7 -12.73 -2.95 15.72
C LEU A 7 -11.73 -2.99 16.86
N TYR A 8 -11.80 -4.03 17.67
CA TYR A 8 -10.77 -4.44 18.63
C TYR A 8 -10.20 -5.79 18.23
N PHE A 9 -8.90 -5.94 18.46
CA PHE A 9 -8.25 -7.23 18.26
C PHE A 9 -7.14 -7.45 19.27
N THR A 10 -7.21 -8.62 19.93
CA THR A 10 -6.19 -9.10 20.87
C THR A 10 -5.66 -10.44 20.36
N TYR A 11 -4.34 -10.54 20.22
CA TYR A 11 -3.69 -11.81 19.86
C TYR A 11 -3.83 -12.85 21.00
N PRO A 12 -3.73 -14.16 20.70
CA PRO A 12 -3.74 -15.20 21.74
C PRO A 12 -2.66 -15.03 22.82
N SER A 13 -1.59 -14.31 22.51
CA SER A 13 -0.53 -13.92 23.46
C SER A 13 -0.95 -12.86 24.48
N GLY A 14 -2.18 -12.32 24.39
CA GLY A 14 -2.67 -11.24 25.25
C GLY A 14 -2.34 -9.82 24.75
N VAL A 15 -1.62 -9.68 23.64
CA VAL A 15 -1.28 -8.35 23.07
C VAL A 15 -2.51 -7.77 22.37
N GLU A 16 -3.03 -6.66 22.90
CA GLU A 16 -4.10 -5.87 22.27
C GLU A 16 -3.51 -5.00 21.16
N ALA A 17 -3.73 -5.40 19.91
CA ALA A 17 -3.13 -4.79 18.73
C ALA A 17 -4.00 -3.71 18.08
N LEU A 18 -5.34 -3.79 18.24
CA LEU A 18 -6.29 -2.79 17.71
C LEU A 18 -7.28 -2.40 18.81
N ARG A 19 -7.61 -1.10 18.88
CA ARG A 19 -8.31 -0.48 20.01
C ARG A 19 -9.43 0.47 19.55
N GLY A 20 -10.54 -0.09 19.06
CA GLY A 20 -11.72 0.68 18.68
C GLY A 20 -11.55 1.46 17.39
N ILE A 21 -11.07 0.78 16.32
CA ILE A 21 -10.91 1.41 15.01
C ILE A 21 -12.26 1.42 14.29
N SER A 22 -12.63 2.61 13.78
CA SER A 22 -13.76 2.78 12.86
C SER A 22 -13.29 3.59 11.66
N LEU A 23 -13.51 3.07 10.45
CA LEU A 23 -13.15 3.72 9.20
C LEU A 23 -13.97 3.16 8.04
N THR A 24 -14.05 3.92 6.96
CA THR A 24 -14.59 3.46 5.67
C THR A 24 -13.58 3.73 4.57
N ILE A 25 -13.31 2.72 3.73
CA ILE A 25 -12.56 2.85 2.49
C ILE A 25 -13.54 2.61 1.34
N ASN A 26 -13.73 3.63 0.51
CA ASN A 26 -14.69 3.57 -0.60
C ASN A 26 -14.12 2.80 -1.80
N ASP A 27 -15.00 2.38 -2.70
CA ASP A 27 -14.57 1.77 -3.96
C ASP A 27 -13.75 2.76 -4.80
N GLY A 28 -12.68 2.26 -5.42
CA GLY A 28 -11.76 3.08 -6.21
C GLY A 28 -10.85 4.01 -5.41
N GLU A 29 -10.92 3.97 -4.08
CA GLU A 29 -10.08 4.81 -3.22
C GLU A 29 -8.66 4.25 -3.10
N PHE A 30 -7.67 5.15 -3.08
CA PHE A 30 -6.30 4.80 -2.75
C PHE A 30 -5.95 5.32 -1.36
N VAL A 31 -5.63 4.41 -0.45
CA VAL A 31 -5.35 4.69 0.97
C VAL A 31 -3.96 4.19 1.34
N ALA A 32 -3.18 5.02 2.00
CA ALA A 32 -1.94 4.63 2.66
C ALA A 32 -2.16 4.54 4.17
N ILE A 33 -1.82 3.41 4.77
CA ILE A 33 -1.84 3.20 6.22
C ILE A 33 -0.42 3.32 6.73
N MET A 34 -0.13 4.37 7.50
CA MET A 34 1.19 4.70 8.01
C MET A 34 1.25 4.64 9.55
N GLY A 35 2.45 4.64 10.10
CA GLY A 35 2.69 4.63 11.54
C GLY A 35 3.95 3.85 11.91
N GLU A 36 4.37 3.94 13.16
CA GLU A 36 5.54 3.22 13.69
C GLU A 36 5.38 1.69 13.62
N ASN A 37 6.49 0.97 13.78
CA ASN A 37 6.45 -0.49 13.90
C ASN A 37 5.67 -0.87 15.15
N GLY A 38 4.76 -1.87 15.03
CA GLY A 38 3.88 -2.26 16.14
C GLY A 38 2.60 -1.42 16.28
N ALA A 39 2.38 -0.39 15.47
CA ALA A 39 1.15 0.43 15.52
C ALA A 39 -0.16 -0.33 15.19
N GLY A 40 -0.07 -1.56 14.66
CA GLY A 40 -1.23 -2.37 14.32
C GLY A 40 -1.60 -2.38 12.84
N LYS A 41 -0.80 -1.76 11.95
CA LYS A 41 -1.09 -1.60 10.52
C LYS A 41 -1.38 -2.92 9.81
N THR A 42 -0.41 -3.85 9.81
CA THR A 42 -0.57 -5.19 9.22
C THR A 42 -1.71 -5.98 9.87
N THR A 43 -1.91 -5.82 11.18
CA THR A 43 -3.03 -6.43 11.89
C THR A 43 -4.36 -5.92 11.36
N LEU A 44 -4.49 -4.59 11.15
CA LEU A 44 -5.70 -3.99 10.60
C LEU A 44 -6.02 -4.56 9.20
N VAL A 45 -5.07 -4.55 8.27
CA VAL A 45 -5.32 -5.00 6.89
C VAL A 45 -5.57 -6.50 6.78
N LYS A 46 -5.05 -7.32 7.71
CA LYS A 46 -5.38 -8.76 7.79
C LYS A 46 -6.84 -9.04 8.17
N HIS A 47 -7.57 -8.08 8.71
CA HIS A 47 -9.02 -8.20 8.90
C HIS A 47 -9.80 -7.97 7.61
N PHE A 48 -9.25 -7.21 6.65
CA PHE A 48 -9.92 -6.92 5.38
C PHE A 48 -10.01 -8.14 4.46
N ASN A 49 -9.05 -9.06 4.56
CA ASN A 49 -9.10 -10.33 3.81
C ASN A 49 -9.54 -11.53 4.68
N GLY A 50 -9.94 -11.27 5.92
CA GLY A 50 -10.44 -12.28 6.84
C GLY A 50 -9.39 -13.21 7.44
N LEU A 51 -8.09 -12.98 7.23
CA LEU A 51 -7.00 -13.74 7.87
C LEU A 51 -7.03 -13.59 9.40
N LEU A 52 -7.47 -12.44 9.89
CA LEU A 52 -7.78 -12.23 11.30
C LEU A 52 -9.26 -11.90 11.45
N LYS A 53 -9.85 -12.33 12.56
CA LYS A 53 -11.25 -12.06 12.88
C LYS A 53 -11.31 -11.13 14.09
N PRO A 54 -12.21 -10.12 14.09
CA PRO A 54 -12.37 -9.20 15.23
C PRO A 54 -12.59 -9.89 16.55
N THR A 55 -11.93 -9.42 17.63
CA THR A 55 -12.27 -9.80 19.00
C THR A 55 -13.56 -9.11 19.43
N LYS A 56 -13.74 -7.84 19.02
CA LYS A 56 -14.98 -7.05 19.21
C LYS A 56 -15.15 -6.15 17.98
N GLY A 57 -16.37 -5.73 17.68
CA GLY A 57 -16.71 -4.95 16.51
C GLY A 57 -16.87 -5.82 15.26
N ARG A 58 -16.81 -5.23 14.08
CA ARG A 58 -16.95 -5.94 12.80
C ARG A 58 -16.21 -5.28 11.65
N VAL A 59 -15.90 -6.07 10.63
CA VAL A 59 -15.34 -5.60 9.36
C VAL A 59 -16.19 -6.15 8.23
N LEU A 60 -16.69 -5.25 7.40
CA LEU A 60 -17.49 -5.59 6.23
C LEU A 60 -16.68 -5.32 4.97
N VAL A 61 -16.70 -6.25 4.03
CA VAL A 61 -16.13 -6.12 2.70
C VAL A 61 -17.25 -6.28 1.67
N ASN A 62 -17.53 -5.21 0.92
CA ASN A 62 -18.68 -5.15 0.02
C ASN A 62 -19.99 -5.56 0.71
N GLY A 63 -20.20 -5.05 1.95
CA GLY A 63 -21.39 -5.31 2.75
C GLY A 63 -21.43 -6.70 3.46
N VAL A 64 -20.42 -7.55 3.24
CA VAL A 64 -20.37 -8.91 3.83
C VAL A 64 -19.44 -8.90 5.05
N ASP A 65 -19.93 -9.36 6.21
CA ASP A 65 -19.09 -9.47 7.41
C ASP A 65 -17.99 -10.53 7.19
N THR A 66 -16.74 -10.14 7.44
CA THR A 66 -15.60 -11.03 7.24
C THR A 66 -15.65 -12.28 8.14
N ARG A 67 -16.44 -12.28 9.23
CA ARG A 67 -16.61 -13.44 10.11
C ARG A 67 -17.49 -14.53 9.48
N ASP A 68 -18.43 -14.13 8.62
CA ASP A 68 -19.44 -15.03 8.06
C ASP A 68 -18.98 -15.75 6.79
N VAL A 69 -17.79 -15.43 6.30
CA VAL A 69 -17.25 -15.98 5.06
C VAL A 69 -15.84 -16.54 5.26
N SER A 70 -15.48 -17.52 4.43
CA SER A 70 -14.13 -18.07 4.44
C SER A 70 -13.10 -17.11 3.85
N VAL A 71 -11.84 -17.25 4.27
CA VAL A 71 -10.71 -16.51 3.68
C VAL A 71 -10.65 -16.75 2.17
N ALA A 72 -10.88 -17.99 1.71
CA ALA A 72 -10.88 -18.34 0.29
C ALA A 72 -11.97 -17.61 -0.52
N ALA A 73 -13.13 -17.34 0.09
CA ALA A 73 -14.19 -16.55 -0.57
C ALA A 73 -13.82 -15.06 -0.65
N LEU A 74 -13.24 -14.50 0.41
CA LEU A 74 -12.78 -13.12 0.44
C LEU A 74 -11.61 -12.89 -0.50
N SER A 75 -10.67 -13.84 -0.61
CA SER A 75 -9.50 -13.72 -1.48
C SER A 75 -9.83 -13.61 -2.97
N ARG A 76 -11.04 -13.98 -3.39
CA ARG A 76 -11.52 -13.70 -4.75
C ARG A 76 -11.72 -12.21 -5.04
N LYS A 77 -11.96 -11.40 -4.01
CA LYS A 77 -12.22 -9.95 -4.11
C LYS A 77 -11.04 -9.12 -3.60
N VAL A 78 -10.37 -9.62 -2.56
CA VAL A 78 -9.30 -8.93 -1.85
C VAL A 78 -7.98 -9.63 -2.11
N GLY A 79 -7.16 -9.06 -2.99
CA GLY A 79 -5.79 -9.47 -3.21
C GLY A 79 -4.89 -8.93 -2.10
N PHE A 80 -4.08 -9.79 -1.50
CA PHE A 80 -3.15 -9.42 -0.43
C PHE A 80 -1.72 -9.82 -0.80
N VAL A 81 -0.81 -8.87 -0.84
CA VAL A 81 0.63 -9.10 -1.04
C VAL A 81 1.33 -8.89 0.29
N PHE A 82 1.97 -9.94 0.79
CA PHE A 82 2.65 -9.92 2.08
C PHE A 82 3.99 -9.18 2.01
N GLN A 83 4.38 -8.56 3.13
CA GLN A 83 5.66 -7.87 3.30
C GLN A 83 6.85 -8.79 2.96
N ASN A 84 6.85 -10.02 3.49
CA ASN A 84 7.85 -11.04 3.15
C ASN A 84 7.25 -12.00 2.10
N PRO A 85 7.79 -12.03 0.87
CA PRO A 85 7.29 -12.92 -0.19
C PRO A 85 7.43 -14.41 0.17
N ASP A 86 8.36 -14.79 1.06
CA ASP A 86 8.54 -16.19 1.47
C ASP A 86 7.35 -16.73 2.28
N HIS A 87 6.49 -15.86 2.80
CA HIS A 87 5.22 -16.26 3.44
C HIS A 87 4.09 -16.51 2.43
N GLN A 88 4.32 -16.21 1.16
CA GLN A 88 3.32 -16.29 0.10
C GLN A 88 3.68 -17.33 -0.96
N LEU A 89 4.98 -17.43 -1.31
CA LEU A 89 5.47 -18.26 -2.40
C LEU A 89 5.71 -19.71 -1.93
N PHE A 90 5.26 -20.70 -2.74
CA PHE A 90 5.38 -22.12 -2.40
C PHE A 90 5.48 -23.05 -3.62
N SER A 91 5.24 -22.56 -4.83
CA SER A 91 5.24 -23.38 -6.05
C SER A 91 6.65 -23.69 -6.55
N GLU A 92 6.79 -24.72 -7.39
CA GLU A 92 8.08 -25.12 -7.97
C GLU A 92 8.57 -24.13 -9.03
N THR A 93 7.66 -23.48 -9.76
CA THR A 93 7.98 -22.50 -10.80
C THR A 93 7.19 -21.20 -10.66
N VAL A 94 7.75 -20.10 -11.17
CA VAL A 94 7.07 -18.79 -11.23
C VAL A 94 5.73 -18.88 -11.97
N LYS A 95 5.68 -19.63 -13.07
CA LYS A 95 4.44 -19.88 -13.82
C LYS A 95 3.36 -20.53 -12.97
N GLU A 96 3.71 -21.56 -12.22
CA GLU A 96 2.78 -22.29 -11.37
C GLU A 96 2.30 -21.44 -10.22
N GLU A 97 3.18 -20.64 -9.63
CA GLU A 97 2.85 -19.68 -8.58
C GLU A 97 1.78 -18.67 -9.04
N ILE A 98 1.98 -18.07 -10.20
CA ILE A 98 1.01 -17.12 -10.79
C ILE A 98 -0.29 -17.83 -11.18
N ALA A 99 -0.23 -19.07 -11.68
CA ALA A 99 -1.39 -19.83 -12.10
C ALA A 99 -2.22 -20.38 -10.93
N PHE A 100 -1.65 -20.49 -9.73
CA PHE A 100 -2.25 -21.21 -8.60
C PHE A 100 -3.64 -20.68 -8.23
N ALA A 101 -3.76 -19.38 -7.97
CA ALA A 101 -5.03 -18.78 -7.60
C ALA A 101 -6.06 -18.89 -8.73
N LEU A 102 -5.64 -18.68 -9.97
CA LEU A 102 -6.52 -18.81 -11.14
C LEU A 102 -7.11 -20.23 -11.27
N LYS A 103 -6.28 -21.27 -11.05
CA LYS A 103 -6.74 -22.67 -11.04
C LYS A 103 -7.79 -22.90 -9.94
N ASN A 104 -7.51 -22.45 -8.72
CA ASN A 104 -8.39 -22.61 -7.56
C ASN A 104 -9.70 -21.82 -7.70
N PHE A 105 -9.68 -20.73 -8.44
CA PHE A 105 -10.89 -19.94 -8.73
C PHE A 105 -11.72 -20.52 -9.89
N GLY A 106 -11.23 -21.56 -10.57
CA GLY A 106 -11.96 -22.26 -11.62
C GLY A 106 -11.90 -21.58 -12.98
N PHE A 107 -10.88 -20.77 -13.25
CA PHE A 107 -10.69 -20.20 -14.60
C PHE A 107 -10.37 -21.29 -15.62
N SER A 108 -10.80 -21.10 -16.88
CA SER A 108 -10.45 -22.02 -17.97
C SER A 108 -8.94 -21.98 -18.26
N ARG A 109 -8.41 -23.08 -18.81
CA ARG A 109 -6.99 -23.20 -19.15
C ARG A 109 -6.52 -22.04 -20.05
N GLU A 110 -7.32 -21.68 -21.03
CA GLU A 110 -7.01 -20.58 -21.96
C GLU A 110 -6.90 -19.22 -21.23
N VAL A 111 -7.83 -18.95 -20.30
CA VAL A 111 -7.79 -17.73 -19.48
C VAL A 111 -6.57 -17.72 -18.57
N ILE A 112 -6.24 -18.88 -17.95
CA ILE A 112 -5.05 -19.01 -17.10
C ILE A 112 -3.80 -18.69 -17.90
N GLU A 113 -3.59 -19.33 -19.05
CA GLU A 113 -2.41 -19.12 -19.91
C GLU A 113 -2.26 -17.64 -20.30
N ARG A 114 -3.35 -17.00 -20.74
CA ARG A 114 -3.35 -15.58 -21.09
C ARG A 114 -3.02 -14.66 -19.90
N ARG A 115 -3.62 -14.89 -18.74
CA ARG A 115 -3.40 -14.05 -17.54
C ARG A 115 -2.03 -14.25 -16.93
N VAL A 116 -1.50 -15.46 -16.94
CA VAL A 116 -0.12 -15.75 -16.53
C VAL A 116 0.87 -15.03 -17.43
N ALA A 117 0.72 -15.15 -18.76
CA ALA A 117 1.58 -14.46 -19.72
C ALA A 117 1.53 -12.94 -19.55
N TRP A 118 0.34 -12.38 -19.31
CA TRP A 118 0.14 -10.96 -19.02
C TRP A 118 0.89 -10.55 -17.75
N ALA A 119 0.74 -11.27 -16.64
CA ALA A 119 1.37 -10.94 -15.37
C ALA A 119 2.91 -11.05 -15.43
N LEU A 120 3.43 -12.09 -16.11
CA LEU A 120 4.86 -12.26 -16.37
C LEU A 120 5.43 -11.06 -17.14
N ASN A 121 4.75 -10.64 -18.20
CA ASN A 121 5.19 -9.51 -19.01
C ASN A 121 5.12 -8.19 -18.23
N LEU A 122 4.01 -7.92 -17.56
CA LEU A 122 3.77 -6.70 -16.78
C LEU A 122 4.89 -6.46 -15.76
N LEU A 123 5.35 -7.52 -15.08
CA LEU A 123 6.32 -7.41 -13.99
C LEU A 123 7.76 -7.81 -14.42
N GLY A 124 8.01 -8.00 -15.73
CA GLY A 124 9.33 -8.31 -16.25
C GLY A 124 9.87 -9.64 -15.75
N LEU A 125 9.01 -10.68 -15.71
CA LEU A 125 9.32 -12.01 -15.18
C LEU A 125 9.36 -13.11 -16.25
N THR A 126 9.16 -12.79 -17.53
CA THR A 126 9.03 -13.76 -18.61
C THR A 126 10.23 -14.71 -18.70
N GLN A 127 11.45 -14.21 -18.49
CA GLN A 127 12.68 -15.02 -18.51
C GLN A 127 12.75 -16.03 -17.35
N TYR A 128 11.98 -15.82 -16.29
CA TYR A 128 11.95 -16.65 -15.09
C TYR A 128 10.76 -17.61 -15.04
N GLU A 129 9.96 -17.70 -16.11
CA GLU A 129 8.71 -18.48 -16.15
C GLU A 129 8.86 -19.89 -15.58
N LYS A 130 9.98 -20.56 -15.92
CA LYS A 130 10.29 -21.95 -15.54
C LYS A 130 11.25 -22.06 -14.34
N THR A 131 11.66 -20.93 -13.76
CA THR A 131 12.58 -20.87 -12.63
C THR A 131 11.81 -21.01 -11.32
N SER A 132 12.42 -21.65 -10.33
CA SER A 132 11.84 -21.68 -8.98
C SER A 132 11.85 -20.28 -8.37
N PRO A 133 10.75 -19.81 -7.73
CA PRO A 133 10.72 -18.54 -7.03
C PRO A 133 11.84 -18.40 -5.99
N PHE A 134 12.24 -19.49 -5.36
CA PHE A 134 13.28 -19.50 -4.31
C PHE A 134 14.71 -19.30 -4.83
N MET A 135 14.92 -19.43 -6.14
CA MET A 135 16.22 -19.14 -6.79
C MET A 135 16.35 -17.67 -7.21
N LEU A 136 15.30 -16.87 -7.03
CA LEU A 136 15.25 -15.46 -7.43
C LEU A 136 15.76 -14.56 -6.31
N SER A 137 16.23 -13.36 -6.69
CA SER A 137 16.54 -12.29 -5.75
C SER A 137 15.31 -11.83 -4.96
N GLY A 138 15.50 -11.16 -3.82
CA GLY A 138 14.38 -10.66 -3.00
C GLY A 138 13.43 -9.74 -3.76
N GLY A 139 13.97 -8.87 -4.62
CA GLY A 139 13.17 -7.99 -5.47
C GLY A 139 12.37 -8.74 -6.53
N GLU A 140 12.94 -9.78 -7.14
CA GLU A 140 12.25 -10.64 -8.10
C GLU A 140 11.15 -11.46 -7.43
N ARG A 141 11.42 -12.03 -6.23
CA ARG A 141 10.39 -12.72 -5.42
C ARG A 141 9.21 -11.83 -5.10
N LYS A 142 9.44 -10.56 -4.73
CA LYS A 142 8.36 -9.59 -4.51
C LYS A 142 7.52 -9.37 -5.77
N ARG A 143 8.17 -9.27 -6.94
CA ARG A 143 7.44 -9.16 -8.21
C ARG A 143 6.62 -10.42 -8.51
N VAL A 144 7.15 -11.63 -8.21
CA VAL A 144 6.38 -12.87 -8.34
C VAL A 144 5.17 -12.88 -7.41
N ALA A 145 5.36 -12.50 -6.13
CA ALA A 145 4.26 -12.39 -5.18
C ALA A 145 3.18 -11.39 -5.63
N LEU A 146 3.58 -10.26 -6.20
CA LEU A 146 2.64 -9.30 -6.79
C LEU A 146 1.96 -9.89 -8.04
N ALA A 147 2.70 -10.55 -8.94
CA ALA A 147 2.17 -11.19 -10.14
C ALA A 147 1.10 -12.23 -9.82
N SER A 148 1.36 -13.07 -8.79
CA SER A 148 0.44 -14.12 -8.37
C SER A 148 -0.88 -13.57 -7.85
N VAL A 149 -0.89 -12.36 -7.28
CA VAL A 149 -2.11 -11.68 -6.83
C VAL A 149 -2.82 -10.98 -7.98
N LEU A 150 -2.09 -10.29 -8.84
CA LEU A 150 -2.67 -9.51 -9.92
C LEU A 150 -3.32 -10.36 -11.01
N ALA A 151 -2.85 -11.59 -11.18
CA ALA A 151 -3.29 -12.47 -12.25
C ALA A 151 -4.81 -12.70 -12.28
N TRP A 152 -5.49 -12.72 -11.13
CA TRP A 152 -6.96 -12.85 -11.09
C TRP A 152 -7.73 -11.56 -11.05
N ASP A 153 -7.04 -10.39 -11.05
CA ASP A 153 -7.65 -9.07 -11.16
C ASP A 153 -8.58 -8.69 -9.98
N PRO A 154 -8.06 -8.66 -8.73
CA PRO A 154 -8.87 -8.36 -7.55
C PRO A 154 -9.53 -6.97 -7.62
N GLU A 155 -10.70 -6.82 -6.96
CA GLU A 155 -11.38 -5.53 -6.81
C GLU A 155 -10.63 -4.61 -5.84
N ILE A 156 -10.07 -5.21 -4.78
CA ILE A 156 -9.33 -4.54 -3.71
C ILE A 156 -7.92 -5.13 -3.67
N LEU A 157 -6.90 -4.29 -3.72
CA LEU A 157 -5.49 -4.69 -3.64
C LEU A 157 -4.86 -4.15 -2.37
N ILE A 158 -4.36 -5.04 -1.53
CA ILE A 158 -3.63 -4.70 -0.30
C ILE A 158 -2.16 -5.04 -0.49
N LEU A 159 -1.29 -4.05 -0.29
CA LEU A 159 0.16 -4.18 -0.38
C LEU A 159 0.77 -3.86 0.99
N ASP A 160 1.34 -4.87 1.65
CA ASP A 160 1.97 -4.68 2.96
C ASP A 160 3.47 -4.47 2.78
N GLU A 161 3.94 -3.24 3.08
CA GLU A 161 5.33 -2.77 2.98
C GLU A 161 5.98 -3.09 1.60
N PRO A 162 5.36 -2.68 0.50
CA PRO A 162 5.83 -3.06 -0.83
C PRO A 162 7.15 -2.40 -1.24
N THR A 163 7.53 -1.29 -0.61
CA THR A 163 8.75 -0.51 -0.96
C THR A 163 10.02 -1.00 -0.27
N ILE A 164 9.91 -1.84 0.76
CA ILE A 164 11.09 -2.35 1.49
C ILE A 164 12.01 -3.16 0.56
N GLY A 165 13.30 -2.81 0.55
CA GLY A 165 14.31 -3.49 -0.26
C GLY A 165 14.19 -3.24 -1.76
N GLN A 166 13.43 -2.22 -2.16
CA GLN A 166 13.32 -1.75 -3.54
C GLN A 166 14.25 -0.55 -3.78
N ASP A 167 14.94 -0.55 -4.91
CA ASP A 167 15.68 0.62 -5.38
C ASP A 167 14.71 1.69 -5.92
N TYR A 168 15.25 2.88 -6.25
CA TYR A 168 14.44 3.99 -6.75
C TYR A 168 13.64 3.61 -8.02
N ARG A 169 14.26 2.91 -8.97
CA ARG A 169 13.60 2.51 -10.22
C ARG A 169 12.45 1.53 -9.96
N GLN A 170 12.66 0.60 -9.05
CA GLN A 170 11.63 -0.36 -8.64
C GLN A 170 10.46 0.31 -7.93
N LYS A 171 10.74 1.28 -7.02
CA LYS A 171 9.70 2.10 -6.37
C LYS A 171 8.90 2.91 -7.39
N GLU A 172 9.57 3.53 -8.37
CA GLU A 172 8.90 4.29 -9.42
C GLU A 172 7.99 3.38 -10.29
N ASN A 173 8.46 2.20 -10.67
CA ASN A 173 7.63 1.22 -11.39
C ASN A 173 6.41 0.80 -10.56
N LEU A 174 6.58 0.58 -9.26
CA LEU A 174 5.49 0.26 -8.34
C LEU A 174 4.49 1.41 -8.23
N ARG A 175 4.97 2.65 -8.13
CA ARG A 175 4.16 3.87 -8.10
C ARG A 175 3.29 3.98 -9.36
N GLN A 176 3.91 3.87 -10.52
CA GLN A 176 3.21 3.93 -11.82
C GLN A 176 2.15 2.83 -11.92
N PHE A 177 2.49 1.61 -11.49
CA PHE A 177 1.56 0.50 -11.45
C PHE A 177 0.35 0.79 -10.55
N ILE A 178 0.57 1.28 -9.31
CA ILE A 178 -0.51 1.62 -8.37
C ILE A 178 -1.42 2.70 -8.95
N LEU A 179 -0.84 3.75 -9.54
CA LEU A 179 -1.63 4.83 -10.16
C LEU A 179 -2.44 4.33 -11.36
N GLN A 180 -1.89 3.39 -12.14
CA GLN A 180 -2.63 2.75 -13.24
C GLN A 180 -3.80 1.92 -12.70
N MET A 181 -3.63 1.14 -11.64
CA MET A 181 -4.70 0.36 -11.01
C MET A 181 -5.79 1.27 -10.43
N LYS A 182 -5.39 2.37 -9.78
CA LYS A 182 -6.33 3.41 -9.31
C LYS A 182 -7.16 3.98 -10.46
N ALA A 183 -6.51 4.33 -11.58
CA ALA A 183 -7.19 4.85 -12.76
C ALA A 183 -8.19 3.84 -13.38
N GLN A 184 -8.00 2.55 -13.16
CA GLN A 184 -8.93 1.49 -13.54
C GLN A 184 -10.07 1.28 -12.53
N GLY A 185 -10.17 2.12 -11.49
CA GLY A 185 -11.21 2.04 -10.46
C GLY A 185 -10.96 0.99 -9.37
N LYS A 186 -9.75 0.44 -9.27
CA LYS A 186 -9.40 -0.50 -8.18
C LYS A 186 -9.26 0.22 -6.86
N THR A 187 -9.74 -0.40 -5.79
CA THR A 187 -9.48 0.05 -4.43
C THR A 187 -8.10 -0.43 -3.99
N ILE A 188 -7.25 0.47 -3.53
CA ILE A 188 -5.86 0.15 -3.18
C ILE A 188 -5.57 0.56 -1.75
N VAL A 189 -5.00 -0.35 -0.98
CA VAL A 189 -4.53 -0.11 0.39
C VAL A 189 -3.04 -0.45 0.46
N VAL A 190 -2.21 0.54 0.74
CA VAL A 190 -0.77 0.36 0.94
C VAL A 190 -0.46 0.56 2.41
N VAL A 191 0.14 -0.43 3.05
CA VAL A 191 0.73 -0.27 4.38
C VAL A 191 2.21 0.05 4.18
N THR A 192 2.67 1.19 4.71
CA THR A 192 4.07 1.57 4.57
C THR A 192 4.50 2.60 5.61
N HIS A 193 5.81 2.69 5.86
CA HIS A 193 6.47 3.77 6.59
C HIS A 193 7.28 4.70 5.67
N ASP A 194 7.25 4.47 4.35
CA ASP A 194 7.96 5.25 3.33
C ASP A 194 7.20 6.54 3.00
N VAL A 195 7.54 7.61 3.71
CA VAL A 195 6.87 8.92 3.59
C VAL A 195 7.05 9.55 2.20
N GLU A 196 8.23 9.33 1.57
CA GLU A 196 8.51 9.86 0.24
C GLU A 196 7.61 9.19 -0.80
N PHE A 197 7.49 7.87 -0.75
CA PHE A 197 6.60 7.13 -1.62
C PHE A 197 5.14 7.56 -1.47
N VAL A 198 4.68 7.80 -0.23
CA VAL A 198 3.32 8.27 0.03
C VAL A 198 3.11 9.70 -0.47
N ALA A 199 4.09 10.58 -0.27
CA ALA A 199 4.03 11.95 -0.79
C ALA A 199 3.92 11.98 -2.32
N GLU A 200 4.74 11.18 -3.02
CA GLU A 200 4.71 11.06 -4.49
C GLU A 200 3.41 10.45 -5.04
N CYS A 201 2.80 9.52 -4.31
CA CYS A 201 1.54 8.89 -4.69
C CYS A 201 0.30 9.72 -4.35
N ASN A 202 0.39 10.60 -3.38
CA ASN A 202 -0.66 11.48 -2.87
C ASN A 202 -2.03 10.77 -2.61
N PRO A 203 -2.05 9.69 -1.77
CA PRO A 203 -3.28 9.00 -1.38
C PRO A 203 -3.99 9.70 -0.23
N ARG A 204 -5.14 9.17 0.19
CA ARG A 204 -5.65 9.40 1.55
C ARG A 204 -4.75 8.67 2.55
N VAL A 205 -4.36 9.34 3.62
CA VAL A 205 -3.45 8.79 4.64
C VAL A 205 -4.21 8.51 5.93
N LEU A 206 -4.10 7.27 6.40
CA LEU A 206 -4.51 6.86 7.73
C LEU A 206 -3.25 6.69 8.58
N LEU A 207 -3.07 7.53 9.58
CA LEU A 207 -1.93 7.46 10.47
C LEU A 207 -2.30 6.69 11.73
N MET A 208 -1.55 5.64 12.05
CA MET A 208 -1.81 4.77 13.18
C MET A 208 -0.74 4.88 14.26
N ARG A 209 -1.19 4.85 15.54
CA ARG A 209 -0.34 4.73 16.72
C ARG A 209 -1.03 3.90 17.79
N GLY A 210 -0.31 2.94 18.39
CA GLY A 210 -0.79 2.16 19.54
C GLY A 210 -2.16 1.49 19.32
N GLY A 211 -2.42 0.99 18.10
CA GLY A 211 -3.66 0.32 17.76
C GLY A 211 -4.85 1.24 17.46
N LYS A 212 -4.63 2.55 17.30
CA LYS A 212 -5.66 3.55 16.99
C LYS A 212 -5.30 4.33 15.73
N ILE A 213 -6.29 4.88 15.03
CA ILE A 213 -6.10 5.90 14.01
C ILE A 213 -5.99 7.26 14.72
N VAL A 214 -4.90 7.98 14.49
CA VAL A 214 -4.63 9.30 15.07
C VAL A 214 -4.81 10.43 14.06
N ALA A 215 -4.75 10.12 12.76
CA ALA A 215 -5.12 11.03 11.69
C ALA A 215 -5.71 10.28 10.50
N ASP A 216 -6.60 10.95 9.76
CA ASP A 216 -7.26 10.48 8.56
C ASP A 216 -7.51 11.67 7.63
N GLY A 217 -6.87 11.72 6.48
CA GLY A 217 -6.99 12.85 5.57
C GLY A 217 -6.12 12.75 4.32
N GLU A 218 -6.12 13.82 3.55
CA GLU A 218 -5.27 13.97 2.37
C GLU A 218 -3.78 13.92 2.75
N ALA A 219 -2.94 13.29 1.94
CA ALA A 219 -1.51 13.15 2.20
C ALA A 219 -0.84 14.49 2.52
N ARG A 220 -1.14 15.55 1.76
CA ARG A 220 -0.61 16.89 2.00
C ARG A 220 -0.86 17.37 3.42
N LYS A 221 -2.10 17.26 3.91
CA LYS A 221 -2.48 17.72 5.25
C LYS A 221 -1.82 16.90 6.35
N VAL A 222 -1.82 15.57 6.21
CA VAL A 222 -1.28 14.66 7.22
C VAL A 222 0.25 14.72 7.27
N LEU A 223 0.92 14.76 6.09
CA LEU A 223 2.39 14.71 6.02
C LEU A 223 3.07 16.06 6.29
N THR A 224 2.31 17.14 6.46
CA THR A 224 2.83 18.47 6.84
C THR A 224 2.43 18.89 8.26
N ASP A 225 1.60 18.11 8.93
CA ASP A 225 1.24 18.34 10.33
C ASP A 225 2.29 17.74 11.27
N LEU A 226 3.22 18.57 11.74
CA LEU A 226 4.35 18.14 12.57
C LEU A 226 3.90 17.57 13.92
N GLU A 227 2.80 18.04 14.50
CA GLU A 227 2.30 17.55 15.80
C GLU A 227 1.80 16.11 15.64
N ILE A 228 1.01 15.85 14.60
CA ILE A 228 0.48 14.53 14.30
C ILE A 228 1.59 13.56 13.90
N LEU A 229 2.55 13.99 13.06
CA LEU A 229 3.68 13.16 12.65
C LEU A 229 4.58 12.78 13.82
N ASN A 230 4.88 13.74 14.71
CA ASN A 230 5.65 13.47 15.94
C ASN A 230 4.93 12.47 16.86
N LEU A 231 3.59 12.59 17.00
CA LEU A 231 2.81 11.60 17.74
C LEU A 231 3.00 10.18 17.20
N ALA A 232 3.09 10.01 15.88
CA ALA A 232 3.22 8.72 15.22
C ALA A 232 4.68 8.29 14.98
N SER A 233 5.66 9.05 15.50
CA SER A 233 7.10 8.81 15.31
C SER A 233 7.50 8.76 13.82
N ILE A 234 6.88 9.62 13.01
CA ILE A 234 7.15 9.76 11.57
C ILE A 234 7.80 11.12 11.30
N ILE A 235 8.81 11.10 10.44
CA ILE A 235 9.48 12.31 9.96
C ILE A 235 8.77 12.77 8.66
N PRO A 236 8.50 14.08 8.48
CA PRO A 236 7.89 14.57 7.25
C PRO A 236 8.79 14.34 6.03
N PRO A 237 8.25 14.37 4.79
CA PRO A 237 9.03 14.27 3.56
C PRO A 237 10.19 15.27 3.54
N GLN A 238 11.32 14.89 2.93
CA GLN A 238 12.52 15.76 2.88
C GLN A 238 12.21 17.14 2.28
N VAL A 239 11.41 17.18 1.23
CA VAL A 239 10.93 18.42 0.62
C VAL A 239 10.18 19.28 1.62
N THR A 240 9.27 18.68 2.39
CA THR A 240 8.52 19.39 3.44
C THR A 240 9.44 19.99 4.50
N GLN A 241 10.46 19.24 4.95
CA GLN A 241 11.44 19.74 5.93
C GLN A 241 12.19 20.96 5.40
N ILE A 242 12.60 20.95 4.12
CA ILE A 242 13.28 22.09 3.47
C ILE A 242 12.34 23.31 3.45
N PHE A 243 11.08 23.13 3.02
CA PHE A 243 10.13 24.22 2.89
C PHE A 243 9.67 24.79 4.24
N LEU A 244 9.60 23.97 5.28
CA LEU A 244 9.38 24.43 6.65
C LEU A 244 10.51 25.37 7.11
N ASN A 245 11.77 25.04 6.82
CA ASN A 245 12.92 25.90 7.14
C ASN A 245 12.99 27.19 6.29
N LEU A 246 12.38 27.18 5.11
CA LEU A 246 12.30 28.35 4.23
C LEU A 246 11.04 29.20 4.45
N SER A 247 10.19 28.84 5.41
CA SER A 247 8.91 29.52 5.65
C SER A 247 9.05 31.00 6.01
N ASP A 248 10.09 31.37 6.76
CA ASP A 248 10.39 32.75 7.12
C ASP A 248 10.81 33.61 5.92
N MET A 249 11.18 32.96 4.80
CA MET A 249 11.47 33.60 3.51
C MET A 249 10.23 33.69 2.60
N GLY A 250 9.04 33.37 3.11
CA GLY A 250 7.77 33.47 2.40
C GLY A 250 7.44 32.26 1.51
N PHE A 251 8.12 31.13 1.70
CA PHE A 251 7.75 29.88 1.03
C PHE A 251 6.59 29.16 1.73
N PRO A 252 5.72 28.41 1.01
CA PRO A 252 4.63 27.65 1.61
C PRO A 252 5.17 26.51 2.47
N LYS A 253 4.44 26.17 3.56
CA LYS A 253 4.84 25.12 4.51
C LYS A 253 4.33 23.73 4.15
N ASP A 254 3.39 23.64 3.22
CA ASP A 254 2.60 22.44 2.92
C ASP A 254 3.05 21.72 1.63
N VAL A 255 4.29 21.94 1.22
CA VAL A 255 4.87 21.30 0.01
C VAL A 255 5.31 19.88 0.35
N ILE A 256 4.77 18.89 -0.37
CA ILE A 256 5.14 17.47 -0.25
C ILE A 256 5.72 16.90 -1.54
N ASP A 257 5.54 17.60 -2.66
CA ASP A 257 5.91 17.16 -4.00
C ASP A 257 7.18 17.84 -4.50
N LEU A 258 8.12 17.05 -5.04
CA LEU A 258 9.42 17.55 -5.52
C LEU A 258 9.28 18.47 -6.74
N TYR A 259 8.32 18.21 -7.63
CA TYR A 259 8.12 19.05 -8.83
C TYR A 259 7.54 20.40 -8.44
N GLU A 260 6.58 20.42 -7.51
CA GLU A 260 6.03 21.66 -6.94
C GLU A 260 7.13 22.48 -6.25
N ALA A 261 7.97 21.84 -5.45
CA ALA A 261 9.11 22.46 -4.79
C ALA A 261 10.07 23.12 -5.79
N LYS A 262 10.41 22.42 -6.86
CA LYS A 262 11.24 22.93 -7.94
C LYS A 262 10.66 24.22 -8.54
N GLU A 263 9.35 24.25 -8.82
CA GLU A 263 8.69 25.43 -9.39
C GLU A 263 8.75 26.63 -8.44
N PHE A 264 8.52 26.44 -7.14
CA PHE A 264 8.66 27.51 -6.15
C PHE A 264 10.09 28.06 -6.10
N LEU A 265 11.09 27.18 -6.05
CA LEU A 265 12.50 27.59 -6.02
C LEU A 265 12.92 28.32 -7.29
N LEU A 266 12.55 27.82 -8.45
CA LEU A 266 12.86 28.48 -9.73
C LEU A 266 12.22 29.88 -9.83
N LYS A 267 10.97 30.01 -9.37
CA LYS A 267 10.27 31.30 -9.34
C LYS A 267 10.97 32.31 -8.42
N ALA A 268 11.40 31.87 -7.24
CA ALA A 268 12.12 32.72 -6.29
C ALA A 268 13.49 33.14 -6.83
N LEU A 269 14.24 32.24 -7.45
CA LEU A 269 15.56 32.56 -8.07
C LEU A 269 15.42 33.55 -9.23
N ARG A 270 14.42 33.38 -10.11
CA ARG A 270 14.18 34.32 -11.22
C ARG A 270 13.80 35.71 -10.72
N ARG A 271 13.02 35.84 -9.63
CA ARG A 271 12.71 37.14 -9.01
C ARG A 271 13.99 37.87 -8.55
N LYS A 272 14.86 37.19 -7.81
CA LYS A 272 16.11 37.74 -7.32
C LYS A 272 17.05 38.19 -8.44
N LEU A 273 17.12 37.43 -9.54
CA LEU A 273 17.92 37.78 -10.69
C LEU A 273 17.43 39.07 -11.38
N ASN A 274 16.11 39.27 -11.46
CA ASN A 274 15.51 40.46 -12.07
C ASN A 274 15.57 41.71 -11.16
N GLU A 275 15.73 41.55 -9.85
CA GLU A 275 15.89 42.66 -8.90
C GLU A 275 17.33 43.19 -8.85
N HIS A 276 18.28 42.48 -9.45
CA HIS A 276 19.71 42.84 -9.51
C HIS A 276 20.20 43.29 -10.89
N VAL A 277 19.29 43.43 -11.87
CA VAL A 277 19.49 44.02 -13.19
C VAL A 277 18.78 45.37 -13.25
#